data_02a83ab7225d3c032e6b48d81561d0fc
#
_entry.id   02a83ab7225d3c032e6b48d81561d0fc
#
_cell.length_a   1.000
_cell.length_b   1.000
_cell.length_c   1.000
_cell.angle_alpha   90.00
_cell.angle_beta   90.00
_cell.angle_gamma   90.00
#
_symmetry.space_group_name_H-M   'P 1'
#
loop_
_entity.id
_entity.type
_entity.pdbx_description
1 polymer ?
#
loop_
_entity_poly.entity_id
_entity_poly.type
_entity_poly.pdbx_seq_one_letter_code
_entity_poly.pdbx_strand_id
1 'polypeptide(L)'
;RPHFWRDAMNVLGLDDLADDPRWATSWYRQQHSEEYVDRAQEKLASWNKMDLFDTLAALRVIAGPVLETDELAENEHLRAREFFQTPEHDGPEFPGPAFKMSASPPRLVIRAPEPGENTAEILRTFAGLDEQAIDALFASGAAI
;
A
#
# COMPACT_ATOMS: atom_id res chain seq x y z
N ARG A 1 -18.23 -12.77 -11.46
CA ARG A 1 -18.67 -13.95 -12.27
C ARG A 1 -19.32 -14.97 -11.33
N PRO A 2 -20.36 -15.68 -11.74
CA PRO A 2 -21.14 -16.59 -10.85
C PRO A 2 -20.29 -17.66 -10.17
N HIS A 3 -19.32 -18.26 -10.87
CA HIS A 3 -18.47 -19.30 -10.32
C HIS A 3 -17.57 -18.80 -9.17
N PHE A 4 -17.09 -17.56 -9.20
CA PHE A 4 -16.30 -17.03 -8.08
C PHE A 4 -17.10 -16.90 -6.79
N TRP A 5 -18.38 -16.59 -6.89
CA TRP A 5 -19.27 -16.61 -5.73
C TRP A 5 -19.40 -18.01 -5.15
N ARG A 6 -19.72 -18.97 -6.00
CA ARG A 6 -19.89 -20.36 -5.59
C ARG A 6 -18.63 -20.91 -4.92
N ASP A 7 -17.48 -20.73 -5.55
CA ASP A 7 -16.20 -21.19 -5.05
C ASP A 7 -15.86 -20.55 -3.68
N ALA A 8 -16.08 -19.25 -3.54
CA ALA A 8 -15.86 -18.55 -2.27
C ALA A 8 -16.79 -19.04 -1.14
N MET A 9 -18.06 -19.27 -1.44
CA MET A 9 -19.02 -19.77 -0.44
C MET A 9 -18.70 -21.20 -0.03
N ASN A 10 -18.28 -22.06 -0.94
CA ASN A 10 -17.86 -23.42 -0.62
C ASN A 10 -16.60 -23.42 0.28
N VAL A 11 -15.61 -22.56 0.01
CA VAL A 11 -14.43 -22.42 0.87
C VAL A 11 -14.80 -21.99 2.29
N LEU A 12 -15.81 -21.15 2.43
CA LEU A 12 -16.31 -20.71 3.73
C LEU A 12 -17.27 -21.70 4.40
N GLY A 13 -17.62 -22.81 3.74
CA GLY A 13 -18.60 -23.79 4.24
C GLY A 13 -20.02 -23.24 4.27
N LEU A 14 -20.36 -22.37 3.32
CA LEU A 14 -21.69 -21.79 3.13
C LEU A 14 -22.34 -22.38 1.87
N ASP A 15 -22.38 -23.72 1.81
CA ASP A 15 -22.80 -24.48 0.61
C ASP A 15 -24.25 -24.16 0.21
N ASP A 16 -25.13 -23.87 1.16
CA ASP A 16 -26.49 -23.45 0.89
C ASP A 16 -26.58 -22.15 0.09
N LEU A 17 -25.65 -21.21 0.32
CA LEU A 17 -25.54 -19.97 -0.48
C LEU A 17 -24.84 -20.23 -1.83
N ALA A 18 -23.92 -21.19 -1.86
CA ALA A 18 -23.23 -21.58 -3.08
C ALA A 18 -24.16 -22.26 -4.10
N ASP A 19 -25.08 -23.09 -3.63
CA ASP A 19 -25.96 -23.93 -4.46
C ASP A 19 -27.29 -23.23 -4.84
N ASP A 20 -27.69 -22.18 -4.16
CA ASP A 20 -28.89 -21.43 -4.49
C ASP A 20 -28.63 -20.46 -5.67
N PRO A 21 -29.28 -20.70 -6.85
CA PRO A 21 -29.03 -19.93 -8.05
C PRO A 21 -29.37 -18.42 -7.93
N ARG A 22 -30.19 -18.02 -6.94
CA ARG A 22 -30.50 -16.62 -6.69
C ARG A 22 -29.24 -15.83 -6.32
N TRP A 23 -28.35 -16.44 -5.52
CA TRP A 23 -27.09 -15.84 -5.10
C TRP A 23 -26.04 -15.75 -6.21
N ALA A 24 -26.22 -16.42 -7.32
CA ALA A 24 -25.31 -16.31 -8.47
C ALA A 24 -25.30 -14.90 -9.09
N THR A 25 -26.34 -14.09 -8.88
CA THR A 25 -26.45 -12.75 -9.43
C THR A 25 -25.97 -11.68 -8.44
N SER A 26 -25.19 -10.72 -8.93
CA SER A 26 -24.70 -9.60 -8.11
C SER A 26 -25.85 -8.74 -7.57
N TRP A 27 -26.90 -8.59 -8.37
CA TRP A 27 -28.07 -7.82 -7.98
C TRP A 27 -28.76 -8.43 -6.74
N TYR A 28 -29.00 -9.73 -6.73
CA TYR A 28 -29.60 -10.40 -5.58
C TYR A 28 -28.74 -10.27 -4.32
N ARG A 29 -27.42 -10.50 -4.44
CA ARG A 29 -26.49 -10.33 -3.33
C ARG A 29 -26.48 -8.92 -2.74
N GLN A 30 -26.61 -7.89 -3.60
CA GLN A 30 -26.66 -6.51 -3.14
C GLN A 30 -27.93 -6.20 -2.36
N GLN A 31 -29.07 -6.75 -2.78
CA GLN A 31 -30.35 -6.56 -2.07
C GLN A 31 -30.43 -7.33 -0.75
N HIS A 32 -29.65 -8.39 -0.59
CA HIS A 32 -29.66 -9.31 0.56
C HIS A 32 -28.29 -9.36 1.24
N SER A 33 -27.53 -8.26 1.18
CA SER A 33 -26.15 -8.24 1.68
C SER A 33 -26.06 -8.56 3.17
N GLU A 34 -26.99 -8.09 3.98
CA GLU A 34 -27.01 -8.33 5.43
C GLU A 34 -27.13 -9.83 5.75
N GLU A 35 -27.92 -10.57 4.96
CA GLU A 35 -28.15 -12.00 5.20
C GLU A 35 -26.85 -12.84 5.10
N TYR A 36 -25.99 -12.53 4.14
CA TYR A 36 -24.77 -13.34 3.93
C TYR A 36 -23.53 -12.76 4.62
N VAL A 37 -23.48 -11.43 4.82
CA VAL A 37 -22.29 -10.77 5.40
C VAL A 37 -22.03 -11.25 6.82
N ASP A 38 -23.06 -11.30 7.67
CA ASP A 38 -22.90 -11.76 9.05
C ASP A 38 -22.45 -13.22 9.10
N ARG A 39 -23.02 -14.09 8.27
CA ARG A 39 -22.63 -15.48 8.16
C ARG A 39 -21.21 -15.64 7.63
N ALA A 40 -20.84 -14.86 6.62
CA ALA A 40 -19.48 -14.86 6.08
C ALA A 40 -18.46 -14.38 7.12
N GLN A 41 -18.77 -13.33 7.88
CA GLN A 41 -17.90 -12.82 8.94
C GLN A 41 -17.64 -13.86 10.03
N GLU A 42 -18.66 -14.59 10.46
CA GLU A 42 -18.49 -15.67 11.42
C GLU A 42 -17.51 -16.73 10.92
N LYS A 43 -17.60 -17.12 9.65
CA LYS A 43 -16.70 -18.10 9.03
C LYS A 43 -15.29 -17.51 8.84
N LEU A 44 -15.19 -16.29 8.37
CA LEU A 44 -13.92 -15.58 8.18
C LEU A 44 -13.12 -15.45 9.47
N ALA A 45 -13.78 -15.24 10.62
CA ALA A 45 -13.14 -15.13 11.92
C ALA A 45 -12.37 -16.40 12.35
N SER A 46 -12.67 -17.55 11.76
CA SER A 46 -11.97 -18.80 12.02
C SER A 46 -10.76 -19.06 11.11
N TRP A 47 -10.53 -18.23 10.10
CA TRP A 47 -9.45 -18.38 9.15
C TRP A 47 -8.24 -17.51 9.50
N ASN A 48 -7.04 -18.04 9.25
CA ASN A 48 -5.88 -17.19 9.06
C ASN A 48 -6.03 -16.42 7.73
N LYS A 49 -5.76 -15.13 7.72
CA LYS A 49 -6.00 -14.28 6.54
C LYS A 49 -5.17 -14.67 5.31
N MET A 50 -3.92 -15.12 5.53
CA MET A 50 -3.05 -15.54 4.42
C MET A 50 -3.46 -16.91 3.88
N ASP A 51 -3.81 -17.88 4.76
CA ASP A 51 -4.27 -19.20 4.34
C ASP A 51 -5.57 -19.09 3.52
N LEU A 52 -6.48 -18.22 3.95
CA LEU A 52 -7.70 -17.94 3.19
C LEU A 52 -7.41 -17.28 1.84
N PHE A 53 -6.51 -16.30 1.84
CA PHE A 53 -6.10 -15.63 0.60
C PHE A 53 -5.53 -16.63 -0.40
N ASP A 54 -4.59 -17.48 0.01
CA ASP A 54 -3.96 -18.47 -0.86
C ASP A 54 -4.98 -19.50 -1.38
N THR A 55 -5.92 -19.94 -0.53
CA THR A 55 -7.00 -20.84 -0.92
C THR A 55 -7.91 -20.20 -1.98
N LEU A 56 -8.32 -18.95 -1.78
CA LEU A 56 -9.17 -18.24 -2.73
C LEU A 56 -8.43 -17.90 -4.03
N ALA A 57 -7.15 -17.53 -3.94
CA ALA A 57 -6.30 -17.23 -5.08
C ALA A 57 -6.09 -18.46 -5.98
N ALA A 58 -5.91 -19.67 -5.39
CA ALA A 58 -5.83 -20.93 -6.13
C ALA A 58 -7.08 -21.20 -6.97
N LEU A 59 -8.25 -20.78 -6.48
CA LEU A 59 -9.53 -20.84 -7.18
C LEU A 59 -9.79 -19.62 -8.11
N ARG A 60 -8.81 -18.71 -8.20
CA ARG A 60 -8.91 -17.44 -8.97
C ARG A 60 -10.04 -16.52 -8.49
N VAL A 61 -10.47 -16.67 -7.25
CA VAL A 61 -11.40 -15.75 -6.61
C VAL A 61 -10.67 -14.43 -6.34
N ILE A 62 -11.30 -13.32 -6.69
CA ILE A 62 -10.72 -11.99 -6.49
C ILE A 62 -10.86 -11.65 -5.00
N ALA A 63 -9.78 -11.78 -4.27
CA ALA A 63 -9.66 -11.46 -2.85
C ALA A 63 -8.28 -10.86 -2.57
N GLY A 64 -8.13 -10.21 -1.43
CA GLY A 64 -6.85 -9.70 -0.95
C GLY A 64 -6.87 -9.64 0.58
N PRO A 65 -5.76 -9.96 1.25
CA PRO A 65 -5.64 -9.81 2.68
C PRO A 65 -5.54 -8.32 3.03
N VAL A 66 -6.16 -7.92 4.14
CA VAL A 66 -5.89 -6.61 4.75
C VAL A 66 -4.67 -6.78 5.65
N LEU A 67 -3.57 -6.17 5.22
CA LEU A 67 -2.28 -6.26 5.91
C LEU A 67 -2.07 -5.07 6.83
N GLU A 68 -1.48 -5.31 8.00
CA GLU A 68 -0.97 -4.28 8.87
C GLU A 68 0.32 -3.67 8.30
N THR A 69 0.77 -2.54 8.82
CA THR A 69 1.92 -1.81 8.26
C THR A 69 3.22 -2.61 8.31
N ASP A 70 3.45 -3.34 9.39
CA ASP A 70 4.59 -4.24 9.55
C ASP A 70 4.54 -5.43 8.59
N GLU A 71 3.37 -6.02 8.39
CA GLU A 71 3.16 -7.10 7.42
C GLU A 71 3.38 -6.64 5.97
N LEU A 72 3.06 -5.37 5.67
CA LEU A 72 3.36 -4.79 4.36
C LEU A 72 4.87 -4.73 4.11
N ALA A 73 5.66 -4.35 5.13
CA ALA A 73 7.10 -4.28 5.02
C ALA A 73 7.74 -5.65 4.74
N GLU A 74 7.16 -6.72 5.24
CA GLU A 74 7.64 -8.10 5.04
C GLU A 74 6.99 -8.83 3.86
N ASN A 75 6.04 -8.18 3.17
CA ASN A 75 5.30 -8.83 2.09
C ASN A 75 6.20 -9.20 0.90
N GLU A 76 6.31 -10.49 0.62
CA GLU A 76 7.20 -11.04 -0.42
C GLU A 76 6.93 -10.45 -1.81
N HIS A 77 5.67 -10.22 -2.17
CA HIS A 77 5.32 -9.63 -3.46
C HIS A 77 5.80 -8.17 -3.58
N LEU A 78 5.66 -7.38 -2.50
CA LEU A 78 6.14 -6.00 -2.49
C LEU A 78 7.66 -5.96 -2.50
N ARG A 79 8.34 -6.86 -1.80
CA ARG A 79 9.79 -7.02 -1.83
C ARG A 79 10.29 -7.43 -3.21
N ALA A 80 9.69 -8.46 -3.82
CA ALA A 80 10.05 -8.90 -5.18
C ALA A 80 9.84 -7.83 -6.25
N ARG A 81 8.89 -6.91 -6.03
CA ARG A 81 8.68 -5.75 -6.90
C ARG A 81 9.60 -4.57 -6.62
N GLU A 82 10.45 -4.64 -5.61
CA GLU A 82 11.30 -3.53 -5.16
C GLU A 82 10.44 -2.28 -4.85
N PHE A 83 9.29 -2.51 -4.17
CA PHE A 83 8.36 -1.43 -3.86
C PHE A 83 8.93 -0.49 -2.80
N PHE A 84 9.70 -1.02 -1.85
CA PHE A 84 10.36 -0.20 -0.84
C PHE A 84 11.71 0.28 -1.37
N GLN A 85 12.01 1.55 -1.17
CA GLN A 85 13.22 2.20 -1.64
C GLN A 85 13.89 2.97 -0.50
N THR A 86 15.22 2.94 -0.48
CA THR A 86 16.04 3.71 0.43
C THR A 86 16.75 4.79 -0.40
N PRO A 87 16.53 6.08 -0.14
CA PRO A 87 17.17 7.18 -0.91
C PRO A 87 18.68 7.21 -0.70
N GLU A 88 19.14 6.82 0.47
CA GLU A 88 20.55 6.75 0.87
C GLU A 88 20.86 5.37 1.46
N HIS A 89 22.13 4.96 1.41
CA HIS A 89 22.55 3.60 1.79
C HIS A 89 22.16 3.18 3.21
N ASP A 90 22.05 4.12 4.14
CA ASP A 90 21.77 3.84 5.56
C ASP A 90 20.49 4.52 6.06
N GLY A 91 19.66 5.02 5.15
CA GLY A 91 18.40 5.69 5.48
C GLY A 91 17.23 4.72 5.71
N PRO A 92 16.11 5.23 6.22
CA PRO A 92 14.89 4.45 6.33
C PRO A 92 14.33 4.08 4.96
N GLU A 93 13.64 2.94 4.91
CA GLU A 93 12.90 2.55 3.72
C GLU A 93 11.60 3.35 3.59
N PHE A 94 11.29 3.74 2.38
CA PHE A 94 10.05 4.44 2.01
C PHE A 94 9.27 3.64 0.97
N PRO A 95 7.93 3.73 0.97
CA PRO A 95 7.15 3.26 -0.16
C PRO A 95 7.58 3.97 -1.45
N GLY A 96 7.95 3.19 -2.42
CA GLY A 96 8.30 3.68 -3.75
C GLY A 96 7.06 3.95 -4.62
N PRO A 97 7.27 4.27 -5.88
CA PRO A 97 6.18 4.52 -6.81
C PRO A 97 5.31 3.29 -7.04
N ALA A 98 4.00 3.51 -7.10
CA ALA A 98 3.02 2.44 -7.33
C ALA A 98 3.11 1.80 -8.73
N PHE A 99 3.81 2.44 -9.66
CA PHE A 99 3.96 1.99 -11.05
C PHE A 99 5.44 1.95 -11.45
N LYS A 100 5.76 1.12 -12.45
CA LYS A 100 7.07 1.05 -13.08
C LYS A 100 6.96 1.51 -14.53
N MET A 101 7.88 2.38 -14.96
CA MET A 101 7.95 2.89 -16.34
C MET A 101 9.30 2.49 -16.94
N SER A 102 9.29 1.85 -18.10
CA SER A 102 10.51 1.35 -18.74
C SER A 102 11.45 2.45 -19.24
N ALA A 103 10.88 3.53 -19.80
CA ALA A 103 11.65 4.63 -20.37
C ALA A 103 12.06 5.70 -19.34
N SER A 104 11.32 5.83 -18.26
CA SER A 104 11.52 6.82 -17.21
C SER A 104 11.22 6.20 -15.86
N PRO A 105 12.06 5.27 -15.37
CA PRO A 105 11.79 4.57 -14.13
C PRO A 105 11.75 5.57 -12.96
N PRO A 106 10.61 5.67 -12.27
CA PRO A 106 10.51 6.52 -11.10
C PRO A 106 11.33 5.91 -9.97
N ARG A 107 12.00 6.76 -9.21
CA ARG A 107 12.82 6.36 -8.06
C ARG A 107 12.87 7.47 -7.03
N LEU A 108 13.06 7.09 -5.79
CA LEU A 108 13.33 8.00 -4.70
C LEU A 108 14.84 8.34 -4.75
N VAL A 109 15.18 9.59 -4.99
CA VAL A 109 16.58 10.01 -5.24
C VAL A 109 17.16 10.79 -4.08
N ILE A 110 16.34 11.55 -3.37
CA ILE A 110 16.76 12.51 -2.35
C ILE A 110 15.94 12.29 -1.09
N ARG A 111 16.63 12.23 0.06
CA ARG A 111 15.96 12.30 1.36
C ARG A 111 15.39 13.70 1.61
N ALA A 112 14.52 13.84 2.59
CA ALA A 112 14.13 15.14 3.10
C ALA A 112 15.36 15.86 3.70
N PRO A 113 15.60 17.14 3.36
CA PRO A 113 16.73 17.89 3.92
C PRO A 113 16.49 18.17 5.42
N GLU A 114 17.59 18.25 6.16
CA GLU A 114 17.56 18.75 7.52
C GLU A 114 17.27 20.27 7.55
N PRO A 115 16.65 20.77 8.64
CA PRO A 115 16.48 22.21 8.78
C PRO A 115 17.82 22.96 8.65
N GLY A 116 17.87 23.95 7.77
CA GLY A 116 19.09 24.73 7.53
C GLY A 116 20.07 24.14 6.51
N GLU A 117 19.94 22.87 6.12
CA GLU A 117 20.91 22.18 5.26
C GLU A 117 21.21 22.91 3.94
N ASN A 118 20.19 23.51 3.33
CA ASN A 118 20.31 24.20 2.04
C ASN A 118 20.25 25.73 2.15
N THR A 119 20.26 26.29 3.35
CA THR A 119 20.03 27.72 3.57
C THR A 119 21.02 28.61 2.79
N ALA A 120 22.32 28.32 2.89
CA ALA A 120 23.34 29.11 2.19
C ALA A 120 23.17 29.04 0.66
N GLU A 121 22.85 27.85 0.12
CA GLU A 121 22.62 27.67 -1.31
C GLU A 121 21.41 28.45 -1.79
N ILE A 122 20.30 28.39 -1.04
CA ILE A 122 19.06 29.10 -1.36
C ILE A 122 19.27 30.61 -1.32
N LEU A 123 19.94 31.13 -0.28
CA LEU A 123 20.24 32.56 -0.16
C LEU A 123 21.13 33.06 -1.30
N ARG A 124 22.13 32.27 -1.68
CA ARG A 124 23.01 32.61 -2.82
C ARG A 124 22.23 32.58 -4.14
N THR A 125 21.50 31.48 -4.41
CA THR A 125 20.92 31.21 -5.73
C THR A 125 19.68 32.03 -6.00
N PHE A 126 18.78 32.18 -5.03
CA PHE A 126 17.47 32.79 -5.20
C PHE A 126 17.40 34.22 -4.64
N ALA A 127 18.09 34.51 -3.54
CA ALA A 127 18.14 35.86 -3.00
C ALA A 127 19.30 36.70 -3.55
N GLY A 128 20.26 36.09 -4.26
CA GLY A 128 21.38 36.76 -4.87
C GLY A 128 22.36 37.38 -3.87
N LEU A 129 22.40 36.84 -2.62
CA LEU A 129 23.31 37.34 -1.59
C LEU A 129 24.73 36.85 -1.83
N ASP A 130 25.71 37.67 -1.51
CA ASP A 130 27.10 37.26 -1.47
C ASP A 130 27.46 36.57 -0.15
N GLU A 131 28.61 35.91 -0.10
CA GLU A 131 29.05 35.13 1.07
C GLU A 131 29.10 35.96 2.35
N GLN A 132 29.52 37.25 2.27
CA GLN A 132 29.59 38.13 3.43
C GLN A 132 28.21 38.44 4.02
N ALA A 133 27.19 38.61 3.18
CA ALA A 133 25.82 38.83 3.62
C ALA A 133 25.22 37.53 4.21
N ILE A 134 25.53 36.38 3.63
CA ILE A 134 25.09 35.04 4.13
C ILE A 134 25.71 34.82 5.52
N ASP A 135 27.01 34.99 5.68
CA ASP A 135 27.70 34.81 6.97
C ASP A 135 27.13 35.76 8.04
N ALA A 136 26.79 37.00 7.69
CA ALA A 136 26.16 37.94 8.61
C ALA A 136 24.78 37.46 9.08
N LEU A 137 23.98 36.84 8.20
CA LEU A 137 22.68 36.25 8.56
C LEU A 137 22.84 35.06 9.54
N PHE A 138 23.78 34.19 9.29
CA PHE A 138 24.09 33.11 10.21
C PHE A 138 24.60 33.64 11.56
N ALA A 139 25.52 34.59 11.56
CA ALA A 139 26.07 35.18 12.78
C ALA A 139 25.01 35.89 13.63
N SER A 140 24.02 36.50 13.01
CA SER A 140 22.91 37.17 13.70
C SER A 140 21.81 36.23 14.18
N GLY A 141 21.83 34.95 13.76
CA GLY A 141 20.77 33.97 14.01
C GLY A 141 19.49 34.20 13.17
N ALA A 142 19.54 35.05 12.16
CA ALA A 142 18.44 35.26 11.22
C ALA A 142 18.34 34.14 10.18
N ALA A 143 19.37 33.33 10.03
CA ALA A 143 19.41 32.10 9.23
C ALA A 143 20.01 30.97 10.05
N ILE A 144 19.59 29.72 9.75
CA ILE A 144 20.10 28.48 10.33
C ILE A 144 20.64 27.57 9.22
#